data_cb43d8fe7bd5f5cdaeb84d4fe28d7822
#
_entry.id   cb43d8fe7bd5f5cdaeb84d4fe28d7822
#
_cell.length_a   1.000
_cell.length_b   1.000
_cell.length_c   1.000
_cell.angle_alpha   90.00
_cell.angle_beta   90.00
_cell.angle_gamma   90.00
#
_symmetry.space_group_name_H-M   'P 1'
#
loop_
_entity.id
_entity.type
_entity.pdbx_description
1 polymer ?
#
loop_
_entity_poly.entity_id
_entity_poly.type
_entity_poly.pdbx_seq_one_letter_code
_entity_poly.pdbx_strand_id
1 'polypeptide(L)'
;MGFLMDKVNLEQKLSLFTDQYSPKIVGEVNDAYVKLVKLQGEFMWHHHDREDELFLVVKGALRMKVRETGVEREIIIHPGEFLIIPRGVEHLPSAEEETHVMLLEPKTTLNTGNVANERTVAELQRI
;
A
#
# COMPACT_ATOMS: atom_id res chain seq x y z
N MET A 1 19.93 15.50 -10.17
CA MET A 1 19.79 14.50 -11.24
C MET A 1 20.25 13.14 -10.74
N GLY A 2 19.42 12.13 -10.86
CA GLY A 2 19.74 10.78 -10.41
C GLY A 2 20.42 9.96 -11.51
N PHE A 3 21.06 8.89 -11.10
CA PHE A 3 21.55 7.86 -12.01
C PHE A 3 20.44 6.83 -12.23
N LEU A 4 20.58 5.96 -13.27
CA LEU A 4 19.60 4.90 -13.52
C LEU A 4 19.58 3.85 -12.39
N MET A 5 20.70 3.70 -11.67
CA MET A 5 20.80 2.74 -10.57
C MET A 5 21.17 3.46 -9.28
N ASP A 6 20.18 4.02 -8.64
CA ASP A 6 20.35 4.61 -7.31
C ASP A 6 19.68 3.71 -6.28
N LYS A 7 20.36 3.46 -5.17
CA LYS A 7 19.71 2.76 -4.06
C LYS A 7 18.69 3.67 -3.40
N VAL A 8 17.62 3.09 -2.89
CA VAL A 8 16.58 3.79 -2.15
C VAL A 8 16.70 3.41 -0.68
N ASN A 9 16.81 4.42 0.18
CA ASN A 9 16.77 4.23 1.62
C ASN A 9 15.34 4.50 2.08
N LEU A 10 14.66 3.47 2.59
CA LEU A 10 13.25 3.58 2.95
C LEU A 10 13.02 4.57 4.08
N GLU A 11 13.87 4.56 5.11
CA GLU A 11 13.74 5.47 6.24
C GLU A 11 13.88 6.93 5.80
N GLN A 12 14.83 7.22 4.92
CA GLN A 12 15.01 8.55 4.36
C GLN A 12 13.76 9.01 3.59
N LYS A 13 13.24 8.15 2.73
CA LYS A 13 12.03 8.47 1.96
C LYS A 13 10.83 8.69 2.86
N LEU A 14 10.67 7.86 3.87
CA LEU A 14 9.58 8.00 4.85
C LEU A 14 9.66 9.31 5.63
N SER A 15 10.86 9.88 5.81
CA SER A 15 11.02 11.16 6.48
C SER A 15 10.53 12.37 5.67
N LEU A 16 10.23 12.18 4.38
CA LEU A 16 9.87 13.27 3.47
C LEU A 16 8.38 13.59 3.45
N PHE A 17 7.54 12.79 4.10
CA PHE A 17 6.10 13.03 4.08
C PHE A 17 5.43 12.60 5.38
N THR A 18 4.24 13.15 5.63
CA THR A 18 3.47 12.88 6.85
C THR A 18 2.02 12.49 6.58
N ASP A 19 1.53 12.71 5.35
CA ASP A 19 0.14 12.41 5.01
C ASP A 19 -0.15 10.91 5.06
N GLN A 20 -1.39 10.59 5.42
CA GLN A 20 -1.85 9.21 5.63
C GLN A 20 -2.63 8.72 4.41
N TYR A 21 -2.53 7.42 4.12
CA TYR A 21 -3.25 6.76 3.03
C TYR A 21 -3.03 7.42 1.65
N SER A 22 -1.88 8.04 1.47
CA SER A 22 -1.48 8.67 0.20
C SER A 22 -0.14 8.09 -0.23
N PRO A 23 -0.13 7.02 -1.03
CA PRO A 23 1.11 6.35 -1.42
C PRO A 23 2.03 7.26 -2.22
N LYS A 24 3.33 7.10 -2.00
CA LYS A 24 4.38 7.82 -2.74
C LYS A 24 5.18 6.83 -3.56
N ILE A 25 5.44 7.15 -4.82
CA ILE A 25 6.25 6.31 -5.69
C ILE A 25 7.73 6.54 -5.35
N VAL A 26 8.44 5.48 -5.03
CA VAL A 26 9.89 5.53 -4.72
C VAL A 26 10.74 4.73 -5.70
N GLY A 27 10.11 3.96 -6.57
CA GLY A 27 10.83 3.18 -7.59
C GLY A 27 9.86 2.45 -8.50
N GLU A 28 10.40 1.76 -9.48
CA GLU A 28 9.60 0.95 -10.39
C GLU A 28 10.37 -0.28 -10.85
N VAL A 29 9.63 -1.35 -11.05
CA VAL A 29 10.15 -2.63 -11.56
C VAL A 29 9.19 -3.07 -12.67
N ASN A 30 9.66 -3.05 -13.93
CA ASN A 30 8.81 -3.37 -15.08
C ASN A 30 7.51 -2.57 -15.06
N ASP A 31 6.35 -3.24 -15.06
CA ASP A 31 5.03 -2.60 -15.06
C ASP A 31 4.50 -2.31 -13.65
N ALA A 32 5.35 -2.37 -12.65
CA ALA A 32 4.97 -2.15 -11.26
C ALA A 32 5.70 -0.94 -10.65
N TYR A 33 5.03 -0.31 -9.68
CA TYR A 33 5.65 0.69 -8.82
C TYR A 33 6.00 0.10 -7.47
N VAL A 34 7.11 0.56 -6.92
CA VAL A 34 7.42 0.43 -5.50
C VAL A 34 6.94 1.73 -4.84
N LYS A 35 6.06 1.60 -3.86
CA LYS A 35 5.45 2.74 -3.16
C LYS A 35 5.69 2.64 -1.67
N LEU A 36 5.69 3.80 -1.00
CA LEU A 36 5.65 3.86 0.46
C LEU A 36 4.39 4.59 0.88
N VAL A 37 3.75 4.09 1.93
CA VAL A 37 2.54 4.69 2.47
C VAL A 37 2.57 4.64 4.00
N LYS A 38 2.05 5.68 4.63
CA LYS A 38 1.83 5.72 6.08
C LYS A 38 0.34 5.54 6.33
N LEU A 39 0.02 4.71 7.31
CA LEU A 39 -1.35 4.34 7.63
C LEU A 39 -1.59 4.52 9.12
N GLN A 40 -2.73 5.12 9.46
CA GLN A 40 -3.26 5.12 10.81
C GLN A 40 -4.78 5.21 10.73
N GLY A 41 -5.48 4.44 11.57
CA GLY A 41 -6.91 4.32 11.49
C GLY A 41 -7.34 3.36 10.38
N GLU A 42 -8.65 3.31 10.16
CA GLU A 42 -9.27 2.39 9.21
C GLU A 42 -9.41 3.06 7.83
N PHE A 43 -9.10 2.32 6.78
CA PHE A 43 -9.29 2.82 5.42
C PHE A 43 -10.73 2.57 4.95
N MET A 44 -10.93 1.66 4.01
CA MET A 44 -12.25 1.30 3.51
C MET A 44 -12.20 -0.08 2.85
N TRP A 45 -13.34 -0.76 2.80
CA TRP A 45 -13.48 -1.97 2.00
C TRP A 45 -13.39 -1.62 0.53
N HIS A 46 -12.51 -2.32 -0.20
CA HIS A 46 -12.35 -2.16 -1.64
C HIS A 46 -11.65 -3.39 -2.23
N HIS A 47 -11.63 -3.47 -3.54
CA HIS A 47 -10.88 -4.48 -4.28
C HIS A 47 -10.31 -3.90 -5.57
N HIS A 48 -9.37 -4.60 -6.16
CA HIS A 48 -8.80 -4.24 -7.45
C HIS A 48 -9.13 -5.38 -8.44
N ASP A 49 -9.79 -5.03 -9.54
CA ASP A 49 -10.27 -6.06 -10.48
C ASP A 49 -9.14 -6.77 -11.23
N ARG A 50 -8.02 -6.08 -11.43
CA ARG A 50 -6.94 -6.56 -12.31
C ARG A 50 -5.56 -6.58 -11.67
N GLU A 51 -5.42 -6.07 -10.47
CA GLU A 51 -4.12 -5.91 -9.83
C GLU A 51 -4.00 -6.75 -8.57
N ASP A 52 -2.88 -7.47 -8.46
CA ASP A 52 -2.44 -8.04 -7.19
C ASP A 52 -1.67 -6.96 -6.44
N GLU A 53 -1.76 -6.95 -5.10
CA GLU A 53 -1.05 -5.99 -4.28
C GLU A 53 -0.19 -6.69 -3.25
N LEU A 54 1.09 -6.33 -3.16
CA LEU A 54 1.97 -6.79 -2.09
C LEU A 54 2.11 -5.68 -1.05
N PHE A 55 1.86 -6.02 0.22
CA PHE A 55 2.02 -5.14 1.38
C PHE A 55 3.15 -5.70 2.25
N LEU A 56 4.26 -4.98 2.36
CA LEU A 56 5.35 -5.31 3.27
C LEU A 56 5.38 -4.27 4.40
N VAL A 57 5.24 -4.72 5.64
CA VAL A 57 5.30 -3.80 6.79
C VAL A 57 6.76 -3.49 7.12
N VAL A 58 7.07 -2.21 7.17
CA VAL A 58 8.40 -1.69 7.53
C VAL A 58 8.44 -1.33 9.01
N LYS A 59 7.37 -0.73 9.53
CA LYS A 59 7.25 -0.31 10.92
C LYS A 59 5.80 -0.35 11.36
N GLY A 60 5.55 -0.72 12.60
CA GLY A 60 4.21 -0.79 13.17
C GLY A 60 3.58 -2.16 12.98
N ALA A 61 2.26 -2.20 12.84
CA ALA A 61 1.51 -3.43 12.58
C ALA A 61 0.28 -3.11 11.72
N LEU A 62 0.12 -3.83 10.63
CA LEU A 62 -1.00 -3.66 9.72
C LEU A 62 -2.04 -4.74 10.01
N ARG A 63 -3.29 -4.32 10.23
CA ARG A 63 -4.43 -5.22 10.36
C ARG A 63 -5.19 -5.22 9.04
N MET A 64 -5.16 -6.35 8.36
CA MET A 64 -5.82 -6.49 7.07
C MET A 64 -7.04 -7.38 7.22
N LYS A 65 -8.23 -6.79 7.09
CA LYS A 65 -9.46 -7.58 6.98
C LYS A 65 -9.65 -7.96 5.52
N VAL A 66 -9.98 -9.21 5.28
CA VAL A 66 -10.21 -9.75 3.94
C VAL A 66 -11.51 -10.55 3.92
N ARG A 67 -12.16 -10.56 2.76
CA ARG A 67 -13.33 -11.41 2.50
C ARG A 67 -13.02 -12.33 1.34
N GLU A 68 -12.94 -13.62 1.65
CA GLU A 68 -12.72 -14.66 0.66
C GLU A 68 -13.85 -15.67 0.73
N THR A 69 -14.49 -15.96 -0.39
CA THR A 69 -15.55 -16.97 -0.50
C THR A 69 -16.63 -16.83 0.57
N GLY A 70 -17.03 -15.58 0.88
CA GLY A 70 -18.05 -15.29 1.89
C GLY A 70 -17.55 -15.36 3.32
N VAL A 71 -16.28 -15.61 3.56
CA VAL A 71 -15.68 -15.65 4.89
C VAL A 71 -14.81 -14.43 5.10
N GLU A 72 -15.07 -13.72 6.22
CA GLU A 72 -14.26 -12.58 6.64
C GLU A 72 -13.25 -13.04 7.68
N ARG A 73 -11.99 -12.61 7.52
CA ARG A 73 -10.95 -12.84 8.51
C ARG A 73 -10.01 -11.65 8.59
N GLU A 74 -9.25 -11.57 9.68
CA GLU A 74 -8.25 -10.55 9.90
C GLU A 74 -6.86 -11.18 9.91
N ILE A 75 -5.94 -10.55 9.18
CA ILE A 75 -4.54 -10.96 9.13
C ILE A 75 -3.72 -9.80 9.67
N ILE A 76 -2.88 -10.06 10.67
CA ILE A 76 -1.99 -9.06 11.24
C ILE A 76 -0.60 -9.25 10.65
N ILE A 77 -0.03 -8.18 10.10
CA ILE A 77 1.27 -8.20 9.44
C ILE A 77 2.23 -7.33 10.23
N HIS A 78 3.32 -7.93 10.69
CA HIS A 78 4.35 -7.28 11.50
C HIS A 78 5.56 -6.87 10.64
N PRO A 79 6.47 -6.01 11.17
CA PRO A 79 7.65 -5.59 10.41
C PRO A 79 8.45 -6.78 9.87
N GLY A 80 8.82 -6.68 8.60
CA GLY A 80 9.53 -7.75 7.89
C GLY A 80 8.63 -8.82 7.30
N GLU A 81 7.32 -8.75 7.54
CA GLU A 81 6.35 -9.67 6.97
C GLU A 81 5.63 -9.01 5.80
N PHE A 82 5.17 -9.80 4.84
CA PHE A 82 4.36 -9.28 3.74
C PHE A 82 3.13 -10.14 3.48
N LEU A 83 2.14 -9.53 2.88
CA LEU A 83 0.92 -10.19 2.43
C LEU A 83 0.67 -9.78 0.98
N ILE A 84 0.27 -10.73 0.16
CA ILE A 84 -0.20 -10.44 -1.20
C ILE A 84 -1.72 -10.59 -1.22
N ILE A 85 -2.41 -9.51 -1.60
CA ILE A 85 -3.85 -9.54 -1.83
C ILE A 85 -4.05 -9.83 -3.33
N PRO A 86 -4.59 -10.99 -3.70
CA PRO A 86 -4.88 -11.29 -5.09
C PRO A 86 -5.97 -10.36 -5.65
N ARG A 87 -5.92 -10.14 -6.95
CA ARG A 87 -6.97 -9.38 -7.64
C ARG A 87 -8.36 -9.91 -7.29
N GLY A 88 -9.32 -9.02 -7.15
CA GLY A 88 -10.71 -9.35 -6.85
C GLY A 88 -11.02 -9.60 -5.38
N VAL A 89 -10.02 -9.73 -4.51
CA VAL A 89 -10.26 -9.98 -3.08
C VAL A 89 -10.56 -8.66 -2.37
N GLU A 90 -11.74 -8.60 -1.74
CA GLU A 90 -12.11 -7.43 -0.94
C GLU A 90 -11.27 -7.35 0.32
N HIS A 91 -10.78 -6.17 0.63
CA HIS A 91 -9.93 -5.98 1.78
C HIS A 91 -10.09 -4.58 2.38
N LEU A 92 -9.77 -4.49 3.67
CA LEU A 92 -9.83 -3.25 4.44
C LEU A 92 -8.59 -3.18 5.33
N PRO A 93 -7.61 -2.33 4.99
CA PRO A 93 -6.45 -2.12 5.83
C PRO A 93 -6.77 -1.17 6.98
N SER A 94 -6.18 -1.43 8.16
CA SER A 94 -6.27 -0.56 9.32
C SER A 94 -5.02 -0.66 10.17
N ALA A 95 -4.76 0.36 10.98
CA ALA A 95 -3.65 0.36 11.91
C ALA A 95 -4.02 1.19 13.14
N GLU A 96 -3.74 0.68 14.34
CA GLU A 96 -3.99 1.42 15.57
C GLU A 96 -3.01 2.57 15.75
N GLU A 97 -1.73 2.31 15.46
CA GLU A 97 -0.66 3.29 15.48
C GLU A 97 -0.16 3.53 14.07
N GLU A 98 0.53 4.64 13.85
CA GLU A 98 1.11 4.91 12.55
C GLU A 98 1.98 3.75 12.09
N THR A 99 1.65 3.21 10.94
CA THR A 99 2.30 2.04 10.34
C THR A 99 2.87 2.42 8.98
N HIS A 100 4.08 2.00 8.71
CA HIS A 100 4.77 2.27 7.46
C HIS A 100 4.81 1.00 6.61
N VAL A 101 4.33 1.11 5.38
CA VAL A 101 4.17 -0.03 4.48
C VAL A 101 4.81 0.26 3.14
N MET A 102 5.53 -0.73 2.61
CA MET A 102 5.99 -0.71 1.23
C MET A 102 5.02 -1.52 0.39
N LEU A 103 4.54 -0.93 -0.68
CA LEU A 103 3.67 -1.58 -1.65
C LEU A 103 4.46 -1.90 -2.91
N LEU A 104 4.19 -3.07 -3.49
CA LEU A 104 4.60 -3.40 -4.85
C LEU A 104 3.34 -3.81 -5.60
N GLU A 105 3.00 -3.06 -6.64
CA GLU A 105 1.76 -3.26 -7.37
C GLU A 105 1.85 -2.69 -8.79
N PRO A 106 1.03 -3.19 -9.74
CA PRO A 106 1.02 -2.67 -11.10
C PRO A 106 0.76 -1.17 -11.13
N LYS A 107 1.34 -0.49 -12.12
CA LYS A 107 1.21 0.97 -12.28
C LYS A 107 -0.22 1.44 -12.44
N THR A 108 -1.12 0.57 -12.88
CA THR A 108 -2.55 0.86 -13.06
C THR A 108 -3.35 0.86 -11.77
N THR A 109 -2.76 0.49 -10.64
CA THR A 109 -3.47 0.34 -9.36
C THR A 109 -3.89 1.70 -8.82
N LEU A 110 -5.20 1.87 -8.59
CA LEU A 110 -5.76 3.04 -7.91
C LEU A 110 -5.85 2.74 -6.41
N ASN A 111 -5.45 3.68 -5.56
CA ASN A 111 -5.37 3.45 -4.11
C ASN A 111 -6.70 3.01 -3.46
N THR A 112 -7.83 3.46 -3.99
CA THR A 112 -9.17 3.08 -3.50
C THR A 112 -9.83 2.00 -4.34
N GLY A 113 -9.11 1.40 -5.30
CA GLY A 113 -9.61 0.30 -6.11
C GLY A 113 -10.88 0.64 -6.87
N ASN A 114 -11.93 -0.16 -6.63
CA ASN A 114 -13.24 -0.01 -7.28
C ASN A 114 -14.09 1.14 -6.69
N VAL A 115 -13.62 1.81 -5.64
CA VAL A 115 -14.34 2.89 -4.98
C VAL A 115 -13.70 4.23 -5.34
N ALA A 116 -14.49 5.17 -5.86
CA ALA A 116 -14.03 6.52 -6.12
C ALA A 116 -14.68 7.47 -5.11
N ASN A 117 -13.87 8.16 -4.32
CA ASN A 117 -14.35 9.11 -3.32
C ASN A 117 -13.26 10.15 -2.99
N GLU A 118 -13.44 10.90 -1.91
CA GLU A 118 -12.51 11.95 -1.49
C GLU A 118 -11.13 11.41 -1.08
N ARG A 119 -11.00 10.12 -0.79
CA ARG A 119 -9.71 9.48 -0.46
C ARG A 119 -8.95 8.99 -1.69
N THR A 120 -9.54 9.05 -2.86
CA THR A 120 -8.91 8.61 -4.11
C THR A 120 -7.79 9.56 -4.51
N VAL A 121 -6.59 9.01 -4.77
CA VAL A 121 -5.45 9.76 -5.28
C VAL A 121 -5.13 9.25 -6.69
N ALA A 122 -5.60 9.98 -7.69
CA ALA A 122 -5.46 9.57 -9.09
C ALA A 122 -4.01 9.69 -9.59
N GLU A 123 -3.30 10.72 -9.15
CA GLU A 123 -1.90 10.93 -9.50
C GLU A 123 -1.04 10.93 -8.27
N LEU A 124 -0.14 9.94 -8.18
CA LEU A 124 0.73 9.78 -7.04
C LEU A 124 1.99 10.62 -7.17
N GLN A 125 2.42 11.19 -6.04
CA GLN A 125 3.67 11.93 -5.96
C GLN A 125 4.86 10.96 -6.00
N ARG A 126 5.89 11.34 -6.75
CA ARG A 126 7.20 10.68 -6.71
C ARG A 126 8.11 11.41 -5.74
N ILE A 127 8.82 10.66 -4.97
CA ILE A 127 9.75 11.24 -4.00
C ILE A 127 11.16 10.63 -4.09
#